data_9c0b63bff3bbd5af514d9f1c0fe03596
#
_entry.id   9c0b63bff3bbd5af514d9f1c0fe03596
#
_cell.length_a   1.000
_cell.length_b   1.000
_cell.length_c   1.000
_cell.angle_alpha   90.00
_cell.angle_beta   90.00
_cell.angle_gamma   90.00
#
_symmetry.space_group_name_H-M   'P 1'
#
loop_
_entity.id
_entity.type
_entity.pdbx_description
1 polymer ?
#
loop_
_entity_poly.entity_id
_entity_poly.type
_entity_poly.pdbx_seq_one_letter_code
_entity_poly.pdbx_strand_id
1 'polypeptide(L)'
;MNNQWRFTGNELKYVTDVIASGEGSSTSGNYNSLFEKEFAKKCGAKYAVTFNSGTSTLHAALHALGVGYGDEVIIPPVTVISNFDVTVAANAIPVFADVDPETFNICPKE
;
A
#
# COMPACT_ATOMS: atom_id res chain seq x y z
N MET A 1 24.14 10.23 -15.67
CA MET A 1 22.74 10.68 -15.70
C MET A 1 22.42 11.32 -14.36
N ASN A 2 21.98 12.57 -14.39
CA ASN A 2 21.71 13.33 -13.16
C ASN A 2 20.33 12.93 -12.62
N ASN A 3 20.28 12.04 -11.61
CA ASN A 3 19.04 11.52 -11.03
C ASN A 3 18.38 12.51 -10.03
N GLN A 4 18.66 13.79 -10.14
CA GLN A 4 18.16 14.84 -9.24
C GLN A 4 16.62 14.98 -9.24
N TRP A 5 15.92 14.46 -10.23
CA TRP A 5 14.46 14.56 -10.30
C TRP A 5 13.72 13.74 -9.23
N ARG A 6 14.36 12.76 -8.61
CA ARG A 6 13.77 11.88 -7.59
C ARG A 6 13.96 12.36 -6.15
N PHE A 7 15.07 13.07 -5.90
CA PHE A 7 15.50 13.44 -4.56
C PHE A 7 15.90 14.91 -4.56
N THR A 8 14.91 15.79 -4.53
CA THR A 8 15.09 17.25 -4.63
C THR A 8 14.70 18.00 -3.36
N GLY A 9 14.26 17.28 -2.33
CA GLY A 9 13.80 17.84 -1.08
C GLY A 9 14.71 17.55 0.11
N ASN A 10 14.10 17.14 1.20
CA ASN A 10 14.79 16.94 2.49
C ASN A 10 15.23 15.48 2.74
N GLU A 11 15.25 14.63 1.70
CA GLU A 11 15.48 13.19 1.84
C GLU A 11 16.81 12.90 2.53
N LEU A 12 17.89 13.55 2.07
CA LEU A 12 19.21 13.36 2.69
C LEU A 12 19.22 13.78 4.16
N LYS A 13 18.56 14.88 4.49
CA LYS A 13 18.44 15.33 5.88
C LYS A 13 17.72 14.29 6.73
N TYR A 14 16.55 13.81 6.28
CA TYR A 14 15.76 12.84 7.04
C TYR A 14 16.48 11.51 7.23
N VAL A 15 17.16 11.00 6.19
CA VAL A 15 17.95 9.78 6.30
C VAL A 15 19.11 9.97 7.26
N THR A 16 19.80 11.11 7.21
CA THR A 16 20.90 11.43 8.14
C THR A 16 20.39 11.51 9.58
N ASP A 17 19.25 12.18 9.79
CA ASP A 17 18.66 12.30 11.13
C ASP A 17 18.29 10.93 11.72
N VAL A 18 17.70 10.03 10.89
CA VAL A 18 17.37 8.66 11.32
C VAL A 18 18.63 7.89 11.72
N ILE A 19 19.69 7.94 10.91
CA ILE A 19 20.96 7.26 11.21
C ILE A 19 21.59 7.84 12.48
N ALA A 20 21.62 9.16 12.62
CA ALA A 20 22.21 9.84 13.78
C ALA A 20 21.45 9.59 15.09
N SER A 21 20.13 9.40 15.02
CA SER A 21 19.30 9.11 16.20
C SER A 21 19.53 7.71 16.78
N GLY A 22 20.06 6.77 16.00
CA GLY A 22 20.15 5.36 16.37
C GLY A 22 18.80 4.63 16.42
N GLU A 23 17.70 5.31 16.07
CA GLU A 23 16.33 4.79 16.10
C GLU A 23 15.86 4.31 14.71
N GLY A 24 16.71 3.59 14.00
CA GLY A 24 16.47 3.17 12.62
C GLY A 24 15.49 2.01 12.42
N SER A 25 14.74 1.60 13.45
CA SER A 25 13.74 0.55 13.30
C SER A 25 12.37 1.12 12.92
N SER A 26 11.54 0.31 12.24
CA SER A 26 10.18 0.70 11.87
C SER A 26 9.24 0.89 13.07
N THR A 27 9.62 0.39 14.25
CA THR A 27 8.84 0.47 15.49
C THR A 27 9.36 1.49 16.48
N SER A 28 10.54 2.06 16.21
CA SER A 28 11.14 3.13 17.01
C SER A 28 11.47 4.32 16.11
N GLY A 29 11.45 5.51 16.68
CA GLY A 29 11.68 6.74 15.94
C GLY A 29 10.40 7.45 15.49
N ASN A 30 10.58 8.72 15.08
CA ASN A 30 9.45 9.63 14.85
C ASN A 30 8.99 9.69 13.39
N TYR A 31 9.76 9.17 12.42
CA TYR A 31 9.49 9.42 11.01
C TYR A 31 8.27 8.67 10.46
N ASN A 32 8.00 7.44 10.93
CA ASN A 32 6.78 6.73 10.56
C ASN A 32 5.53 7.50 11.02
N SER A 33 5.50 7.88 12.30
CA SER A 33 4.38 8.66 12.86
C SER A 33 4.21 10.03 12.19
N LEU A 34 5.31 10.69 11.84
CA LEU A 34 5.29 11.96 11.11
C LEU A 34 4.71 11.76 9.71
N PHE A 35 5.15 10.75 8.99
CA PHE A 35 4.64 10.42 7.66
C PHE A 35 3.15 10.06 7.70
N GLU A 36 2.73 9.20 8.61
CA GLU A 36 1.33 8.80 8.80
C GLU A 36 0.43 10.02 9.04
N LYS A 37 0.86 10.93 9.92
CA LYS A 37 0.13 12.16 10.23
C LYS A 37 -0.01 13.08 9.01
N GLU A 38 1.08 13.33 8.30
CA GLU A 38 1.06 14.20 7.12
C GLU A 38 0.30 13.58 5.94
N PHE A 39 0.41 12.25 5.77
CA PHE A 39 -0.33 11.53 4.73
C PHE A 39 -1.83 11.52 5.01
N ALA A 40 -2.24 11.23 6.24
CA ALA A 40 -3.65 11.31 6.66
C ALA A 40 -4.23 12.70 6.39
N LYS A 41 -3.51 13.75 6.78
CA LYS A 41 -3.91 15.15 6.53
C LYS A 41 -4.05 15.44 5.04
N LYS A 42 -3.08 14.99 4.21
CA LYS A 42 -3.11 15.21 2.75
C LYS A 42 -4.29 14.51 2.08
N CYS A 43 -4.65 13.33 2.55
CA CYS A 43 -5.77 12.53 2.03
C CYS A 43 -7.13 12.90 2.66
N GLY A 44 -7.19 13.80 3.63
CA GLY A 44 -8.41 14.12 4.38
C GLY A 44 -8.91 12.94 5.23
N ALA A 45 -8.04 11.98 5.53
CA ALA A 45 -8.35 10.81 6.35
C ALA A 45 -8.07 11.08 7.83
N LYS A 46 -8.77 10.36 8.71
CA LYS A 46 -8.56 10.48 10.16
C LYS A 46 -7.25 9.84 10.60
N TYR A 47 -6.87 8.74 9.96
CA TYR A 47 -5.67 7.97 10.27
C TYR A 47 -4.97 7.51 8.98
N ALA A 48 -3.68 7.26 9.08
CA ALA A 48 -2.91 6.51 8.11
C ALA A 48 -1.98 5.55 8.86
N VAL A 49 -1.64 4.44 8.23
CA VAL A 49 -0.73 3.42 8.78
C VAL A 49 0.28 3.07 7.70
N THR A 50 1.55 3.05 8.07
CA THR A 50 2.65 2.67 7.19
C THR A 50 2.87 1.17 7.16
N PHE A 51 3.21 0.67 5.98
CA PHE A 51 3.58 -0.72 5.75
C PHE A 51 4.90 -0.79 4.97
N ASN A 52 5.55 -1.94 5.01
CA ASN A 52 6.79 -2.18 4.28
C ASN A 52 6.61 -2.38 2.77
N SER A 53 5.38 -2.61 2.31
CA SER A 53 5.05 -2.80 0.90
C SER A 53 3.56 -2.56 0.61
N GLY A 54 3.23 -2.29 -0.67
CA GLY A 54 1.84 -2.21 -1.13
C GLY A 54 1.08 -3.52 -0.95
N THR A 55 1.74 -4.67 -1.14
CA THR A 55 1.17 -6.00 -0.90
C THR A 55 0.71 -6.15 0.55
N SER A 56 1.55 -5.76 1.52
CA SER A 56 1.17 -5.78 2.93
C SER A 56 0.00 -4.85 3.25
N THR A 57 -0.10 -3.71 2.56
CA THR A 57 -1.23 -2.79 2.70
C THR A 57 -2.54 -3.43 2.26
N LEU A 58 -2.54 -4.08 1.08
CA LEU A 58 -3.72 -4.79 0.57
C LEU A 58 -4.15 -5.93 1.50
N HIS A 59 -3.20 -6.73 1.98
CA HIS A 59 -3.49 -7.83 2.91
C HIS A 59 -4.09 -7.31 4.23
N ALA A 60 -3.51 -6.27 4.79
CA ALA A 60 -4.04 -5.65 6.00
C ALA A 60 -5.45 -5.05 5.79
N ALA A 61 -5.73 -4.48 4.61
CA ALA A 61 -7.05 -3.96 4.28
C ALA A 61 -8.10 -5.07 4.22
N LEU A 62 -7.82 -6.20 3.56
CA LEU A 62 -8.73 -7.36 3.54
C LEU A 62 -8.99 -7.87 4.96
N HIS A 63 -7.95 -8.01 5.76
CA HIS A 63 -8.07 -8.45 7.15
C HIS A 63 -8.91 -7.49 7.99
N ALA A 64 -8.69 -6.18 7.85
CA ALA A 64 -9.45 -5.15 8.58
C ALA A 64 -10.93 -5.12 8.20
N LEU A 65 -11.27 -5.53 6.96
CA LEU A 65 -12.65 -5.69 6.50
C LEU A 65 -13.28 -7.02 6.92
N GLY A 66 -12.52 -7.91 7.56
CA GLY A 66 -12.98 -9.22 7.97
C GLY A 66 -13.07 -10.24 6.82
N VAL A 67 -12.45 -9.95 5.68
CA VAL A 67 -12.43 -10.86 4.53
C VAL A 67 -11.62 -12.11 4.87
N GLY A 68 -12.18 -13.30 4.62
CA GLY A 68 -11.58 -14.58 4.95
C GLY A 68 -12.22 -15.76 4.25
N TYR A 69 -12.18 -16.91 4.91
CA TYR A 69 -12.66 -18.18 4.36
C TYR A 69 -14.12 -18.11 3.90
N GLY A 70 -14.35 -18.42 2.62
CA GLY A 70 -15.66 -18.44 2.00
C GLY A 70 -16.11 -17.11 1.39
N ASP A 71 -15.36 -16.03 1.62
CA ASP A 71 -15.62 -14.75 0.96
C ASP A 71 -15.03 -14.72 -0.45
N GLU A 72 -15.66 -13.96 -1.34
CA GLU A 72 -15.19 -13.72 -2.69
C GLU A 72 -14.63 -12.31 -2.82
N VAL A 73 -13.49 -12.17 -3.51
CA VAL A 73 -12.86 -10.89 -3.80
C VAL A 73 -12.75 -10.73 -5.31
N ILE A 74 -13.45 -9.75 -5.87
CA ILE A 74 -13.41 -9.44 -7.29
C ILE A 74 -12.11 -8.71 -7.61
N ILE A 75 -11.33 -9.26 -8.55
CA ILE A 75 -10.05 -8.70 -8.99
C ILE A 75 -9.95 -8.67 -10.53
N PRO A 76 -9.26 -7.68 -11.12
CA PRO A 76 -9.01 -7.69 -12.56
C PRO A 76 -7.89 -8.68 -12.91
N PRO A 77 -7.94 -9.33 -14.10
CA PRO A 77 -6.87 -10.22 -14.57
C PRO A 77 -5.60 -9.44 -14.99
N VAL A 78 -5.73 -8.19 -15.39
CA VAL A 78 -4.63 -7.32 -15.80
C VAL A 78 -4.25 -6.39 -14.65
N THR A 79 -3.40 -6.87 -13.77
CA THR A 79 -2.95 -6.13 -12.58
C THR A 79 -1.66 -6.73 -12.02
N VAL A 80 -1.12 -6.12 -10.95
CA VAL A 80 -0.02 -6.70 -10.19
C VAL A 80 -0.50 -7.98 -9.47
N ILE A 81 0.33 -9.02 -9.47
CA ILE A 81 0.00 -10.32 -8.87
C ILE A 81 -0.42 -10.22 -7.40
N SER A 82 0.00 -9.19 -6.69
CA SER A 82 -0.33 -8.97 -5.28
C SER A 82 -1.83 -9.02 -4.97
N ASN A 83 -2.70 -8.61 -5.91
CA ASN A 83 -4.16 -8.66 -5.70
C ASN A 83 -4.64 -10.10 -5.53
N PHE A 84 -4.09 -11.02 -6.33
CA PHE A 84 -4.38 -12.44 -6.23
C PHE A 84 -3.75 -13.04 -4.95
N ASP A 85 -2.47 -12.76 -4.73
CA ASP A 85 -1.71 -13.31 -3.60
C ASP A 85 -2.34 -12.97 -2.24
N VAL A 86 -2.74 -11.71 -2.03
CA VAL A 86 -3.34 -11.30 -0.76
C VAL A 86 -4.75 -11.87 -0.57
N THR A 87 -5.50 -12.08 -1.65
CA THR A 87 -6.81 -12.74 -1.59
C THR A 87 -6.67 -14.19 -1.14
N VAL A 88 -5.75 -14.92 -1.74
CA VAL A 88 -5.45 -16.31 -1.34
C VAL A 88 -4.87 -16.37 0.07
N ALA A 89 -3.97 -15.45 0.43
CA ALA A 89 -3.41 -15.37 1.78
C ALA A 89 -4.47 -15.06 2.86
N ALA A 90 -5.53 -14.36 2.51
CA ALA A 90 -6.68 -14.14 3.38
C ALA A 90 -7.61 -15.38 3.46
N ASN A 91 -7.32 -16.47 2.76
CA ASN A 91 -8.18 -17.64 2.58
C ASN A 91 -9.52 -17.33 1.88
N ALA A 92 -9.57 -16.25 1.11
CA ALA A 92 -10.71 -15.85 0.29
C ALA A 92 -10.59 -16.40 -1.14
N ILE A 93 -11.66 -16.32 -1.90
CA ILE A 93 -11.77 -16.84 -3.27
C ILE A 93 -11.58 -15.67 -4.25
N PRO A 94 -10.52 -15.65 -5.08
CA PRO A 94 -10.38 -14.64 -6.11
C PRO A 94 -11.38 -14.90 -7.26
N VAL A 95 -12.19 -13.90 -7.57
CA VAL A 95 -13.13 -13.90 -8.70
C VAL A 95 -12.65 -12.88 -9.72
N PHE A 96 -12.38 -13.34 -10.94
CA PHE A 96 -11.89 -12.45 -11.99
C PHE A 96 -13.07 -11.78 -12.72
N ALA A 97 -13.02 -10.45 -12.83
CA ALA A 97 -13.83 -9.66 -13.73
C ALA A 97 -12.93 -8.98 -14.75
N ASP A 98 -13.27 -9.06 -16.02
CA ASP A 98 -12.44 -8.57 -17.11
C ASP A 98 -12.26 -7.04 -17.06
N VAL A 99 -11.31 -6.53 -17.81
CA VAL A 99 -11.01 -5.11 -17.90
C VAL A 99 -11.62 -4.49 -19.15
N ASP A 100 -11.98 -3.23 -19.04
CA ASP A 100 -12.35 -2.42 -20.19
C ASP A 100 -11.14 -2.26 -21.13
N PRO A 101 -11.27 -2.59 -22.43
CA PRO A 101 -10.12 -2.60 -23.35
C PRO A 101 -9.53 -1.23 -23.66
N GLU A 102 -10.26 -0.16 -23.39
CA GLU A 102 -9.78 1.20 -23.62
C GLU A 102 -9.06 1.79 -22.39
N THR A 103 -9.59 1.53 -21.22
CA THR A 103 -9.11 2.14 -19.97
C THR A 103 -8.24 1.20 -19.13
N PHE A 104 -8.29 -0.10 -19.40
CA PHE A 104 -7.66 -1.17 -18.61
C PHE A 104 -8.08 -1.21 -17.13
N ASN A 105 -9.16 -0.52 -16.78
CA ASN A 105 -9.79 -0.64 -15.47
C ASN A 105 -10.78 -1.81 -15.46
N ILE A 106 -11.01 -2.37 -14.26
CA ILE A 106 -12.01 -3.42 -14.07
C ILE A 106 -13.36 -2.98 -14.63
N CYS A 107 -14.00 -3.85 -15.39
CA CYS A 107 -15.28 -3.56 -16.03
C CYS A 107 -16.45 -3.96 -15.12
N PRO A 108 -17.30 -3.04 -14.66
CA PRO A 108 -18.41 -3.37 -13.76
C PRO A 108 -19.54 -4.19 -14.41
N LYS A 109 -19.44 -4.46 -15.70
CA LYS A 109 -20.46 -5.24 -16.44
C LYS A 109 -20.09 -6.73 -16.55
N GLU A 110 -18.83 -7.06 -16.25
CA GLU A 110 -18.30 -8.42 -16.25
C GLU A 110 -18.30 -8.99 -14.82
#